data_9d184a3d6acac53563e81eaf3f663f5e
#
_entry.id   9d184a3d6acac53563e81eaf3f663f5e
#
_cell.length_a   1.000
_cell.length_b   1.000
_cell.length_c   1.000
_cell.angle_alpha   90.00
_cell.angle_beta   90.00
_cell.angle_gamma   90.00
#
_symmetry.space_group_name_H-M   'P 1'
#
loop_
_entity.id
_entity.type
_entity.pdbx_description
1 polymer ?
#
loop_
_entity_poly.entity_id
_entity_poly.type
_entity_poly.pdbx_seq_one_letter_code
_entity_poly.pdbx_strand_id
1 'polypeptide(L)'
;MNGREVMEAQIRNAVENGGYTWYSTSALRVGMNEKSLKKYLDLIRTGTVYAYFVVNDKESKNEIAYRAKIEDIVTSREKIPAPCAENEYPVECRGELQRLWIKLSKLEPYTERSADDFIVESKGTNPRESMAKGKCTVCYTVYIGEK
;
A
#
# COMPACT_ATOMS: atom_id res chain seq x y z
N MET A 1 8.74 8.74 -10.82
CA MET A 1 7.28 8.74 -11.08
C MET A 1 6.55 9.32 -9.88
N ASN A 2 5.48 10.07 -10.11
CA ASN A 2 4.61 10.51 -9.02
C ASN A 2 3.69 9.36 -8.58
N GLY A 3 2.96 9.58 -7.49
CA GLY A 3 2.11 8.52 -6.93
C GLY A 3 1.04 7.99 -7.88
N ARG A 4 0.46 8.87 -8.69
CA ARG A 4 -0.55 8.45 -9.67
C ARG A 4 0.07 7.60 -10.78
N GLU A 5 1.23 7.98 -11.26
CA GLU A 5 1.95 7.21 -12.28
C GLU A 5 2.35 5.82 -11.76
N VAL A 6 2.76 5.74 -10.50
CA VAL A 6 3.06 4.46 -9.85
C VAL A 6 1.82 3.58 -9.82
N MET A 7 0.67 4.12 -9.41
CA MET A 7 -0.57 3.34 -9.36
C MET A 7 -1.04 2.90 -10.75
N GLU A 8 -0.92 3.76 -11.75
CA GLU A 8 -1.27 3.38 -13.13
C GLU A 8 -0.37 2.26 -13.66
N ALA A 9 0.93 2.32 -13.36
CA ALA A 9 1.86 1.24 -13.71
C ALA A 9 1.49 -0.08 -13.03
N GLN A 10 1.09 -0.03 -11.76
CA GLN A 10 0.65 -1.20 -11.02
C GLN A 10 -0.63 -1.80 -11.62
N ILE A 11 -1.59 -0.96 -11.96
CA ILE A 11 -2.85 -1.42 -12.59
C ILE A 11 -2.55 -2.10 -13.93
N ARG A 12 -1.70 -1.50 -14.75
CA ARG A 12 -1.30 -2.07 -16.03
C ARG A 12 -0.66 -3.45 -15.83
N ASN A 13 0.26 -3.55 -14.86
CA ASN A 13 0.92 -4.81 -14.58
C ASN A 13 -0.07 -5.88 -14.10
N ALA A 14 -1.03 -5.51 -13.25
CA ALA A 14 -2.04 -6.43 -12.77
C ALA A 14 -2.90 -6.97 -13.93
N VAL A 15 -3.30 -6.11 -14.85
CA VAL A 15 -4.07 -6.52 -16.03
C VAL A 15 -3.29 -7.53 -16.87
N GLU A 16 -2.00 -7.29 -17.06
CA GLU A 16 -1.12 -8.16 -17.85
C GLU A 16 -0.75 -9.46 -17.15
N ASN A 17 -0.89 -9.50 -15.84
CA ASN A 17 -0.43 -10.61 -15.00
C ASN A 17 -1.57 -11.32 -14.24
N GLY A 18 -2.71 -11.47 -14.88
CA GLY A 18 -3.81 -12.26 -14.33
C GLY A 18 -4.51 -11.66 -13.11
N GLY A 19 -4.38 -10.37 -12.90
CA GLY A 19 -5.07 -9.66 -11.82
C GLY A 19 -4.23 -9.40 -10.59
N TYR A 20 -2.94 -9.74 -10.60
CA TYR A 20 -2.03 -9.54 -9.47
C TYR A 20 -0.87 -8.65 -9.83
N THR A 21 -0.41 -7.88 -8.84
CA THR A 21 0.81 -7.10 -8.95
C THR A 21 1.45 -6.97 -7.57
N TRP A 22 2.77 -6.76 -7.54
CA TRP A 22 3.49 -6.51 -6.30
C TRP A 22 3.86 -5.03 -6.20
N TYR A 23 3.42 -4.41 -5.14
CA TYR A 23 3.75 -3.04 -4.77
C TYR A 23 4.86 -3.04 -3.72
N SER A 24 5.77 -2.09 -3.81
CA SER A 24 6.89 -2.02 -2.86
C SER A 24 7.12 -0.62 -2.35
N THR A 25 7.68 -0.55 -1.15
CA THR A 25 8.07 0.71 -0.54
C THR A 25 9.15 0.48 0.52
N SER A 26 9.97 1.49 0.76
CA SER A 26 10.93 1.51 1.88
C SER A 26 10.60 2.63 2.86
N ALA A 27 9.35 3.10 2.86
CA ALA A 27 8.88 4.15 3.75
C ALA A 27 9.01 3.78 5.24
N LEU A 28 8.89 2.49 5.56
CA LEU A 28 9.16 2.00 6.91
C LEU A 28 10.67 1.73 7.04
N ARG A 29 11.33 2.44 7.95
CA ARG A 29 12.81 2.45 8.07
C ARG A 29 13.44 1.08 8.33
N VAL A 30 12.72 0.22 9.03
CA VAL A 30 13.18 -1.13 9.39
C VAL A 30 12.20 -2.20 8.92
N GLY A 31 11.37 -1.87 7.93
CA GLY A 31 10.30 -2.75 7.49
C GLY A 31 9.14 -2.77 8.47
N MET A 32 8.20 -3.68 8.24
CA MET A 32 7.06 -3.89 9.13
C MET A 32 7.50 -4.71 10.34
N ASN A 33 7.08 -4.33 11.56
CA ASN A 33 7.43 -5.11 12.74
C ASN A 33 6.70 -6.46 12.75
N GLU A 34 7.26 -7.43 13.45
CA GLU A 34 6.74 -8.81 13.47
C GLU A 34 5.31 -8.92 13.97
N LYS A 35 4.96 -8.12 14.96
CA LYS A 35 3.60 -8.13 15.54
C LYS A 35 2.56 -7.67 14.51
N SER A 36 2.84 -6.60 13.79
CA SER A 36 1.96 -6.09 12.74
C SER A 36 1.89 -7.06 11.56
N LEU A 37 3.03 -7.62 11.15
CA LEU A 37 3.09 -8.59 10.08
C LEU A 37 2.21 -9.79 10.39
N LYS A 38 2.35 -10.37 11.58
CA LYS A 38 1.55 -11.51 12.00
C LYS A 38 0.06 -11.17 12.01
N LYS A 39 -0.29 -10.01 12.55
CA LYS A 39 -1.67 -9.53 12.61
C LYS A 39 -2.30 -9.47 11.22
N TYR A 40 -1.62 -8.84 10.27
CA TYR A 40 -2.16 -8.66 8.93
C TYR A 40 -2.16 -9.95 8.12
N LEU A 41 -1.15 -10.81 8.26
CA LEU A 41 -1.16 -12.11 7.60
C LEU A 41 -2.30 -12.99 8.12
N ASP A 42 -2.58 -12.96 9.42
CA ASP A 42 -3.72 -13.67 10.01
C ASP A 42 -5.05 -13.13 9.46
N LEU A 43 -5.19 -11.82 9.35
CA LEU A 43 -6.38 -11.18 8.81
C LEU A 43 -6.58 -11.52 7.33
N ILE A 44 -5.51 -11.55 6.53
CA ILE A 44 -5.55 -11.94 5.12
C ILE A 44 -6.08 -13.36 4.98
N ARG A 45 -5.65 -14.25 5.86
CA ARG A 45 -6.01 -15.67 5.84
C ARG A 45 -7.47 -15.90 6.20
N THR A 46 -8.03 -15.10 7.12
CA THR A 46 -9.37 -15.28 7.67
C THR A 46 -10.42 -14.32 7.12
N GLY A 47 -10.01 -13.31 6.37
CA GLY A 47 -10.92 -12.30 5.85
C GLY A 47 -10.28 -11.48 4.76
N THR A 48 -10.78 -10.27 4.55
CA THR A 48 -10.28 -9.36 3.53
C THR A 48 -9.59 -8.16 4.16
N VAL A 49 -8.37 -7.88 3.71
CA VAL A 49 -7.62 -6.69 4.11
C VAL A 49 -7.42 -5.82 2.88
N TYR A 50 -7.75 -4.54 3.01
CA TYR A 50 -7.59 -3.58 1.92
C TYR A 50 -6.42 -2.65 2.18
N ALA A 51 -5.73 -2.32 1.10
CA ALA A 51 -4.78 -1.21 1.07
C ALA A 51 -5.43 -0.02 0.38
N TYR A 52 -5.33 1.14 0.99
CA TYR A 52 -5.83 2.39 0.43
C TYR A 52 -4.64 3.28 0.11
N PHE A 53 -4.58 3.76 -1.12
CA PHE A 53 -3.46 4.55 -1.59
C PHE A 53 -3.86 6.01 -1.72
N VAL A 54 -3.11 6.85 -1.03
CA VAL A 54 -3.31 8.29 -1.04
C VAL A 54 -2.39 8.90 -2.09
N VAL A 55 -2.93 9.79 -2.89
CA VAL A 55 -2.17 10.50 -3.90
C VAL A 55 -2.21 11.99 -3.60
N ASN A 56 -1.07 12.66 -3.73
CA ASN A 56 -0.98 14.10 -3.58
C ASN A 56 -0.57 14.73 -4.91
N ASP A 57 -1.55 15.13 -5.71
CA ASP A 57 -1.35 15.83 -6.97
C ASP A 57 -2.44 16.90 -7.13
N LYS A 58 -2.61 17.42 -8.34
CA LYS A 58 -3.61 18.48 -8.60
C LYS A 58 -5.04 18.01 -8.42
N GLU A 59 -5.30 16.73 -8.68
CA GLU A 59 -6.64 16.13 -8.55
C GLU A 59 -6.93 15.66 -7.14
N SER A 60 -5.93 15.11 -6.48
CA SER A 60 -6.07 14.50 -5.16
C SER A 60 -5.02 15.06 -4.22
N LYS A 61 -5.45 15.82 -3.23
CA LYS A 61 -4.55 16.45 -2.24
C LYS A 61 -4.51 15.62 -0.99
N ASN A 62 -3.62 14.64 -0.92
CA ASN A 62 -3.51 13.68 0.19
C ASN A 62 -4.84 12.97 0.45
N GLU A 63 -5.54 12.64 -0.63
CA GLU A 63 -6.80 11.93 -0.55
C GLU A 63 -6.67 10.52 -1.12
N ILE A 64 -7.52 9.61 -0.66
CA ILE A 64 -7.59 8.25 -1.18
C ILE A 64 -8.00 8.29 -2.64
N ALA A 65 -7.19 7.69 -3.50
CA ALA A 65 -7.43 7.64 -4.93
C ALA A 65 -7.51 6.22 -5.48
N TYR A 66 -6.97 5.24 -4.76
CA TYR A 66 -6.95 3.84 -5.19
C TYR A 66 -7.14 2.91 -4.00
N ARG A 67 -7.67 1.71 -4.28
CA ARG A 67 -7.83 0.65 -3.30
C ARG A 67 -7.42 -0.69 -3.93
N ALA A 68 -6.87 -1.57 -3.12
CA ALA A 68 -6.57 -2.94 -3.54
C ALA A 68 -6.80 -3.91 -2.39
N LYS A 69 -7.01 -5.18 -2.72
CA LYS A 69 -7.02 -6.25 -1.74
C LYS A 69 -5.58 -6.72 -1.54
N ILE A 70 -5.18 -6.90 -0.29
CA ILE A 70 -3.85 -7.44 0.05
C ILE A 70 -3.94 -8.96 0.06
N GLU A 71 -3.08 -9.61 -0.74
CA GLU A 71 -3.01 -11.06 -0.84
C GLU A 71 -1.84 -11.64 -0.06
N ASP A 72 -0.74 -10.90 0.06
CA ASP A 72 0.45 -11.35 0.79
C ASP A 72 1.33 -10.15 1.15
N ILE A 73 2.18 -10.34 2.15
CA ILE A 73 3.13 -9.31 2.62
C ILE A 73 4.48 -9.97 2.86
N VAL A 74 5.53 -9.40 2.29
CA VAL A 74 6.91 -9.78 2.56
C VAL A 74 7.67 -8.55 3.01
N THR A 75 8.36 -8.63 4.12
CA THR A 75 9.09 -7.50 4.68
C THR A 75 10.46 -7.93 5.22
N SER A 76 11.39 -6.98 5.27
CA SER A 76 12.73 -7.19 5.81
C SER A 76 13.26 -5.88 6.39
N ARG A 77 14.17 -5.98 7.34
CA ARG A 77 14.88 -4.81 7.87
C ARG A 77 15.82 -4.23 6.83
N GLU A 78 16.41 -5.09 6.02
CA GLU A 78 17.25 -4.69 4.89
C GLU A 78 16.41 -4.60 3.64
N LYS A 79 16.84 -3.78 2.69
CA LYS A 79 16.20 -3.72 1.39
C LYS A 79 16.45 -5.02 0.63
N ILE A 80 15.41 -5.64 0.12
CA ILE A 80 15.47 -6.91 -0.60
C ILE A 80 14.89 -6.77 -2.00
N PRO A 81 15.29 -7.64 -2.94
CA PRO A 81 14.68 -7.70 -4.26
C PRO A 81 13.25 -8.22 -4.18
N ALA A 82 12.51 -8.06 -5.26
CA ALA A 82 11.14 -8.56 -5.35
C ALA A 82 11.09 -10.06 -5.03
N PRO A 83 10.16 -10.49 -4.17
CA PRO A 83 10.01 -11.90 -3.81
C PRO A 83 9.18 -12.68 -4.82
N CYS A 84 9.26 -12.33 -6.09
CA CYS A 84 8.39 -12.84 -7.15
C CYS A 84 9.09 -12.77 -8.51
N ALA A 85 8.44 -13.28 -9.55
CA ALA A 85 8.95 -13.23 -10.90
C ALA A 85 8.88 -11.80 -11.48
N GLU A 86 9.72 -11.51 -12.47
CA GLU A 86 9.82 -10.17 -13.06
C GLU A 86 8.51 -9.65 -13.66
N ASN A 87 7.64 -10.53 -14.14
CA ASN A 87 6.35 -10.12 -14.70
C ASN A 87 5.29 -9.83 -13.64
N GLU A 88 5.57 -10.10 -12.36
CA GLU A 88 4.62 -9.90 -11.28
C GLU A 88 4.73 -8.51 -10.64
N TYR A 89 5.59 -7.65 -11.16
CA TYR A 89 5.68 -6.25 -10.74
C TYR A 89 6.01 -5.39 -11.95
N PRO A 90 5.72 -4.06 -11.90
CA PRO A 90 5.89 -3.21 -13.09
C PRO A 90 7.33 -3.17 -13.59
N VAL A 91 7.48 -3.15 -14.91
CA VAL A 91 8.80 -3.07 -15.54
C VAL A 91 9.59 -1.83 -15.06
N GLU A 92 8.90 -0.77 -14.76
CA GLU A 92 9.49 0.48 -14.25
C GLU A 92 10.18 0.30 -12.88
N CYS A 93 9.81 -0.77 -12.16
CA CYS A 93 10.33 -1.06 -10.82
C CYS A 93 11.41 -2.14 -10.81
N ARG A 94 11.81 -2.64 -11.97
CA ARG A 94 12.84 -3.70 -12.05
C ARG A 94 14.16 -3.24 -11.47
N GLY A 95 14.76 -4.12 -10.66
CA GLY A 95 16.02 -3.84 -10.01
C GLY A 95 15.90 -3.07 -8.70
N GLU A 96 14.71 -2.65 -8.32
CA GLU A 96 14.50 -1.96 -7.05
C GLU A 96 14.65 -2.91 -5.88
N LEU A 97 15.30 -2.43 -4.83
CA LEU A 97 15.42 -3.12 -3.55
C LEU A 97 14.56 -2.37 -2.54
N GLN A 98 13.66 -3.05 -1.87
CA GLN A 98 12.72 -2.43 -0.95
C GLN A 98 12.58 -3.25 0.33
N ARG A 99 12.11 -2.62 1.40
CA ARG A 99 11.92 -3.27 2.69
C ARG A 99 10.54 -3.90 2.85
N LEU A 100 9.57 -3.48 2.04
CA LEU A 100 8.20 -3.96 2.12
C LEU A 100 7.69 -4.24 0.71
N TRP A 101 7.22 -5.46 0.50
CA TRP A 101 6.59 -5.90 -0.74
C TRP A 101 5.19 -6.43 -0.40
N ILE A 102 4.19 -5.93 -1.09
CA ILE A 102 2.79 -6.30 -0.86
C ILE A 102 2.19 -6.82 -2.16
N LYS A 103 1.68 -8.04 -2.13
CA LYS A 103 0.95 -8.61 -3.27
C LYS A 103 -0.47 -8.10 -3.25
N LEU A 104 -0.88 -7.49 -4.33
CA LEU A 104 -2.18 -6.85 -4.47
C LEU A 104 -3.02 -7.51 -5.55
N SER A 105 -4.33 -7.58 -5.31
CA SER A 105 -5.31 -7.90 -6.33
C SER A 105 -6.42 -6.84 -6.31
N LYS A 106 -7.22 -6.82 -7.36
CA LYS A 106 -8.37 -5.88 -7.47
C LYS A 106 -7.96 -4.41 -7.25
N LEU A 107 -6.77 -4.05 -7.73
CA LEU A 107 -6.31 -2.66 -7.66
C LEU A 107 -7.11 -1.81 -8.63
N GLU A 108 -7.75 -0.78 -8.11
CA GLU A 108 -8.65 0.07 -8.88
C GLU A 108 -8.68 1.49 -8.34
N PRO A 109 -9.05 2.48 -9.17
CA PRO A 109 -9.37 3.80 -8.67
C PRO A 109 -10.52 3.70 -7.67
N TYR A 110 -10.42 4.44 -6.57
CA TYR A 110 -11.39 4.34 -5.49
C TYR A 110 -11.48 5.66 -4.74
N THR A 111 -12.67 6.26 -4.69
CA THR A 111 -12.90 7.54 -4.04
C THR A 111 -14.10 7.54 -3.09
N GLU A 112 -14.64 6.37 -2.79
CA GLU A 112 -15.83 6.24 -1.94
C GLU A 112 -15.55 6.48 -0.46
N ARG A 113 -14.29 6.46 -0.05
CA ARG A 113 -13.88 6.75 1.32
C ARG A 113 -12.83 7.84 1.32
N SER A 114 -12.90 8.72 2.31
CA SER A 114 -11.93 9.77 2.54
C SER A 114 -10.85 9.31 3.52
N ALA A 115 -9.68 9.92 3.47
CA ALA A 115 -8.67 9.72 4.49
C ALA A 115 -9.20 10.10 5.89
N ASP A 116 -10.21 10.98 5.94
CA ASP A 116 -10.87 11.37 7.19
C ASP A 116 -11.68 10.24 7.82
N ASP A 117 -11.98 9.16 7.06
CA ASP A 117 -12.68 7.98 7.57
C ASP A 117 -11.78 7.02 8.33
N PHE A 118 -10.50 7.34 8.45
CA PHE A 118 -9.50 6.48 9.09
C PHE A 118 -8.75 7.23 10.18
N ILE A 119 -8.23 6.48 11.13
CA ILE A 119 -7.27 6.99 12.12
C ILE A 119 -5.99 6.16 12.07
N VAL A 120 -4.86 6.77 12.40
CA VAL A 120 -3.60 6.06 12.53
C VAL A 120 -3.69 5.20 13.80
N GLU A 121 -3.53 3.89 13.67
CA GLU A 121 -3.76 2.93 14.74
C GLU A 121 -2.99 3.25 16.02
N SER A 122 -1.72 3.64 15.89
CA SER A 122 -0.86 3.92 17.05
C SER A 122 -1.08 5.29 17.69
N LYS A 123 -1.61 6.26 16.95
CA LYS A 123 -1.70 7.66 17.39
C LYS A 123 -3.12 8.18 17.54
N GLY A 124 -4.10 7.51 16.93
CA GLY A 124 -5.48 7.98 16.91
C GLY A 124 -5.68 9.25 16.09
N THR A 125 -4.72 9.63 15.26
CA THR A 125 -4.76 10.85 14.44
C THR A 125 -5.20 10.56 13.01
N ASN A 126 -5.60 11.62 12.29
CA ASN A 126 -5.95 11.51 10.88
C ASN A 126 -4.68 11.18 10.06
N PRO A 127 -4.75 10.20 9.13
CA PRO A 127 -3.61 9.85 8.29
C PRO A 127 -3.01 11.02 7.51
N ARG A 128 -3.83 12.02 7.13
CA ARG A 128 -3.35 13.21 6.42
C ARG A 128 -2.32 13.99 7.22
N GLU A 129 -2.48 14.06 8.54
CA GLU A 129 -1.53 14.76 9.40
C GLU A 129 -0.16 14.12 9.36
N SER A 130 -0.11 12.78 9.40
CA SER A 130 1.15 12.04 9.31
C SER A 130 1.82 12.22 7.97
N MET A 131 1.05 12.24 6.89
CA MET A 131 1.57 12.42 5.52
C MET A 131 1.99 13.86 5.25
N ALA A 132 1.22 14.83 5.72
CA ALA A 132 1.52 16.24 5.52
C ALA A 132 2.82 16.66 6.20
N LYS A 133 3.18 16.00 7.30
CA LYS A 133 4.45 16.25 8.01
C LYS A 133 5.63 15.57 7.33
N GLY A 134 5.41 14.81 6.26
CA GLY A 134 6.47 14.11 5.54
C GLY A 134 7.13 13.01 6.34
N LYS A 135 6.54 12.59 7.44
CA LYS A 135 7.14 11.62 8.35
C LYS A 135 6.74 10.17 8.09
N CYS A 136 5.67 9.98 7.34
CA CYS A 136 5.15 8.66 7.09
C CYS A 136 4.36 8.62 5.79
N THR A 137 4.70 7.72 4.90
CA THR A 137 3.94 7.45 3.68
C THR A 137 3.16 6.14 3.77
N VAL A 138 3.38 5.38 4.84
CA VAL A 138 2.63 4.16 5.15
C VAL A 138 2.16 4.25 6.59
N CYS A 139 0.86 4.11 6.78
CA CYS A 139 0.25 4.13 8.11
C CYS A 139 -0.64 2.91 8.29
N TYR A 140 -0.61 2.33 9.47
CA TYR A 140 -1.60 1.33 9.86
C TYR A 140 -2.80 2.08 10.38
N THR A 141 -3.96 1.88 9.77
CA THR A 141 -5.15 2.64 10.11
C THR A 141 -6.32 1.74 10.46
N VAL A 142 -7.27 2.34 11.17
CA VAL A 142 -8.55 1.70 11.49
C VAL A 142 -9.65 2.55 10.85
N TYR A 143 -10.58 1.89 10.18
CA TYR A 143 -11.73 2.56 9.59
C TYR A 143 -12.68 3.02 10.70
N ILE A 144 -13.03 4.30 10.71
CA ILE A 144 -13.94 4.92 11.68
C ILE A 144 -15.18 5.51 11.02
N GLY A 145 -15.31 5.35 9.70
CA GLY A 145 -16.47 5.83 9.00
C GLY A 145 -17.74 5.04 9.38
N GLU A 146 -18.79 5.26 8.64
CA GLU A 146 -20.09 4.62 8.90
C GLU A 146 -19.96 3.10 8.94
N LYS A 147 -20.55 2.50 9.96
CA LYS A 147 -20.50 1.06 10.18
C LYS A 147 -21.58 0.32 9.40
#